data_fd66bdd23888180efa958857c605f847
#
_entry.id   fd66bdd23888180efa958857c605f847
#
_cell.length_a   1.000
_cell.length_b   1.000
_cell.length_c   1.000
_cell.angle_alpha   90.00
_cell.angle_beta   90.00
_cell.angle_gamma   90.00
#
_symmetry.space_group_name_H-M   'P 1'
#
loop_
_entity.id
_entity.type
_entity.pdbx_description
1 polymer ?
#
loop_
_entity_poly.entity_id
_entity_poly.type
_entity_poly.pdbx_seq_one_letter_code
_entity_poly.pdbx_strand_id
1 'polypeptide(L)' 'MRYQLELTLRQAEGALVRVLGTTERRGFRPLSVDGEAQPDGDRWHLRMTVEGERSDEALQQQLAKLYDCLAVQVVPVGG' A
#
# COMPACT_ATOMS: atom_id res chain seq x y z
N MET A 1 -10.17 -7.38 -10.22
CA MET A 1 -10.09 -5.94 -10.48
C MET A 1 -8.73 -5.42 -10.04
N ARG A 2 -8.29 -4.38 -10.68
CA ARG A 2 -7.01 -3.76 -10.36
C ARG A 2 -7.22 -2.43 -9.68
N TYR A 3 -6.37 -2.18 -8.69
CA TYR A 3 -6.40 -0.92 -7.94
C TYR A 3 -4.97 -0.41 -7.80
N GLN A 4 -4.83 0.90 -7.83
CA GLN A 4 -3.56 1.53 -7.52
C GLN A 4 -3.65 2.13 -6.13
N LEU A 5 -2.68 1.80 -5.30
CA LEU A 5 -2.60 2.36 -3.95
C LEU A 5 -1.43 3.32 -3.87
N GLU A 6 -1.68 4.44 -3.21
CA GLU A 6 -0.62 5.39 -2.91
C GLU A 6 -0.56 5.50 -1.40
N LEU A 7 0.60 5.20 -0.84
CA LEU A 7 0.80 5.19 0.60
C LEU A 7 1.92 6.13 1.00
N THR A 8 1.76 6.71 2.17
CA THR A 8 2.85 7.40 2.84
C THR A 8 3.18 6.57 4.08
N LEU A 9 4.42 6.11 4.15
CA LEU A 9 4.87 5.25 5.24
C LEU A 9 5.93 5.94 6.08
N ARG A 10 6.01 5.54 7.35
CA ARG A 10 7.16 5.89 8.17
C ARG A 10 8.35 5.11 7.66
N GLN A 11 9.53 5.70 7.73
CA GLN A 11 10.75 4.97 7.39
C GLN A 11 11.17 4.12 8.57
N ALA A 12 10.45 3.02 8.75
CA ALA A 12 10.70 2.07 9.83
C ALA A 12 11.11 0.74 9.25
N GLU A 13 11.96 0.03 9.98
CA GLU A 13 12.40 -1.28 9.55
C GLU A 13 11.22 -2.22 9.39
N GLY A 14 11.15 -2.88 8.24
CA GLY A 14 10.08 -3.83 7.94
C GLY A 14 8.76 -3.23 7.51
N ALA A 15 8.69 -1.91 7.34
CA ALA A 15 7.44 -1.26 6.94
C ALA A 15 6.92 -1.80 5.61
N LEU A 16 7.78 -1.91 4.62
CA LEU A 16 7.37 -2.42 3.31
C LEU A 16 6.90 -3.88 3.39
N VAL A 17 7.62 -4.70 4.15
CA VAL A 17 7.26 -6.11 4.31
C VAL A 17 5.88 -6.22 4.95
N ARG A 18 5.57 -5.39 5.94
CA ARG A 18 4.27 -5.42 6.60
C ARG A 18 3.15 -5.00 5.65
N VAL A 19 3.40 -3.98 4.82
CA VAL A 19 2.41 -3.54 3.84
C VAL A 19 2.15 -4.64 2.81
N LEU A 20 3.20 -5.22 2.24
CA LEU A 20 3.05 -6.27 1.24
C LEU A 20 2.40 -7.52 1.84
N GLY A 21 2.80 -7.90 3.05
CA GLY A 21 2.23 -9.06 3.71
C GLY A 21 0.74 -8.88 3.99
N THR A 22 0.33 -7.71 4.45
CA THR A 22 -1.08 -7.42 4.69
C THR A 22 -1.86 -7.49 3.39
N THR A 23 -1.32 -6.91 2.32
CA THR A 23 -1.95 -6.92 1.01
C THR A 23 -2.22 -8.35 0.55
N GLU A 24 -1.20 -9.21 0.64
CA GLU A 24 -1.34 -10.60 0.20
C GLU A 24 -2.28 -11.41 1.09
N ARG A 25 -2.20 -11.20 2.40
CA ARG A 25 -3.10 -11.92 3.32
C ARG A 25 -4.57 -11.56 3.11
N ARG A 26 -4.83 -10.38 2.59
CA ARG A 26 -6.21 -9.96 2.31
C ARG A 26 -6.68 -10.37 0.92
N GLY A 27 -5.88 -11.15 0.20
CA GLY A 27 -6.30 -11.72 -1.08
C GLY A 27 -5.99 -10.86 -2.28
N PHE A 28 -5.10 -9.89 -2.14
CA PHE A 28 -4.67 -9.05 -3.26
C PHE A 28 -3.26 -9.42 -3.67
N ARG A 29 -3.03 -9.45 -4.97
CA ARG A 29 -1.73 -9.79 -5.52
C ARG A 29 -1.04 -8.52 -5.99
N PRO A 30 0.12 -8.16 -5.42
CA PRO A 30 0.87 -7.03 -5.92
C PRO A 30 1.41 -7.32 -7.32
N LEU A 31 1.17 -6.39 -8.23
CA LEU A 31 1.64 -6.50 -9.61
C LEU A 31 2.86 -5.61 -9.85
N SER A 32 2.90 -4.46 -9.19
CA SER A 32 4.06 -3.58 -9.27
C SER A 32 4.17 -2.80 -7.96
N VAL A 33 5.39 -2.49 -7.59
CA VAL A 33 5.68 -1.73 -6.37
C VAL A 33 6.78 -0.73 -6.71
N ASP A 34 6.53 0.54 -6.38
CA ASP A 34 7.49 1.60 -6.62
C ASP A 34 7.51 2.50 -5.40
N GLY A 35 8.68 2.68 -4.82
CA GLY A 35 8.80 3.45 -3.59
C GLY A 35 9.95 4.42 -3.65
N GLU A 36 9.80 5.55 -2.94
CA GLU A 36 10.79 6.60 -2.95
C GLU A 36 10.85 7.27 -1.57
N ALA A 37 12.05 7.36 -1.02
CA ALA A 37 12.27 8.04 0.24
C ALA A 37 12.18 9.55 0.02
N GLN A 38 11.51 10.23 0.94
CA GLN A 38 11.40 11.68 0.88
C GLN A 38 12.72 12.33 1.29
N PRO A 39 13.04 13.51 0.73
CA PRO A 39 14.32 14.17 1.04
C PRO A 39 14.53 14.50 2.50
N ASP A 40 13.47 14.70 3.26
CA ASP A 40 13.58 15.00 4.69
C ASP A 40 13.90 13.77 5.53
N GLY A 41 13.92 12.57 4.92
CA GLY A 41 14.37 11.37 5.58
C GLY A 41 13.37 10.71 6.52
N ASP A 42 12.18 11.24 6.62
CA ASP A 42 11.21 10.83 7.62
C ASP A 42 10.13 9.94 7.07
N ARG A 43 9.85 10.03 5.78
CA ARG A 43 8.72 9.38 5.15
C ARG A 43 9.11 8.75 3.84
N TRP A 44 8.29 7.80 3.43
CA TRP A 44 8.48 7.05 2.21
C TRP A 44 7.18 7.04 1.44
N HIS A 45 7.21 7.44 0.18
CA HIS A 45 6.04 7.33 -0.69
C HIS A 45 6.10 6.02 -1.45
N LEU A 46 5.03 5.28 -1.39
CA LEU A 46 4.93 3.97 -2.04
C LEU A 46 3.73 3.99 -2.98
N ARG A 47 3.97 3.56 -4.20
CA ARG A 47 2.91 3.35 -5.17
C ARG A 47 2.88 1.89 -5.54
N MET A 48 1.70 1.28 -5.45
CA MET A 48 1.57 -0.15 -5.65
C MET A 48 0.34 -0.43 -6.47
N THR A 49 0.47 -1.28 -7.50
CA THR A 49 -0.67 -1.77 -8.25
C THR A 49 -0.98 -3.18 -7.77
N VAL A 50 -2.23 -3.43 -7.45
CA VAL A 50 -2.66 -4.73 -6.94
C VAL A 50 -3.84 -5.25 -7.73
N GLU A 51 -4.04 -6.56 -7.68
CA GLU A 51 -5.16 -7.21 -8.33
C GLU A 51 -5.85 -8.14 -7.34
N GLY A 52 -7.16 -8.07 -7.29
CA GLY A 52 -7.94 -8.94 -6.42
C GLY A 52 -9.42 -8.75 -6.67
N GLU A 53 -10.22 -9.67 -6.15
CA GLU A 53 -11.66 -9.64 -6.35
C GLU A 53 -12.40 -9.08 -5.14
N ARG A 54 -11.68 -8.81 -4.06
CA ARG A 54 -12.27 -8.27 -2.85
C ARG A 54 -12.39 -6.76 -2.93
N SER A 55 -13.15 -6.21 -1.99
CA SER A 55 -13.37 -4.77 -1.91
C SER A 55 -12.08 -4.02 -1.62
N ASP A 56 -11.82 -2.97 -2.40
CA ASP A 56 -10.68 -2.08 -2.16
C ASP A 56 -10.80 -1.36 -0.82
N GLU A 57 -12.04 -1.10 -0.37
CA GLU A 57 -12.25 -0.46 0.93
C GLU A 57 -11.72 -1.32 2.07
N ALA A 58 -11.94 -2.62 1.99
CA ALA A 58 -11.45 -3.53 3.03
C ALA A 58 -9.93 -3.50 3.09
N LEU A 59 -9.28 -3.49 1.94
CA LEU A 59 -7.83 -3.42 1.89
C LEU A 59 -7.34 -2.09 2.45
N GLN A 60 -7.95 -0.99 2.03
CA GLN A 60 -7.58 0.33 2.50
C GLN A 60 -7.68 0.42 4.02
N GLN A 61 -8.76 -0.09 4.60
CA GLN A 61 -8.95 -0.06 6.04
C GLN A 61 -7.88 -0.86 6.77
N GLN A 62 -7.53 -2.02 6.24
CA GLN A 62 -6.50 -2.85 6.86
C GLN A 62 -5.12 -2.20 6.81
N LEU A 63 -4.78 -1.60 5.68
CA LEU A 63 -3.51 -0.89 5.54
C LEU A 63 -3.45 0.34 6.44
N ALA A 64 -4.56 1.06 6.55
CA ALA A 64 -4.60 2.25 7.39
C ALA A 64 -4.38 1.94 8.87
N LYS A 65 -4.63 0.71 9.30
CA LYS A 65 -4.42 0.30 10.69
C LYS A 65 -2.97 0.01 11.02
N LEU A 66 -2.12 -0.13 10.01
CA LEU A 66 -0.70 -0.40 10.26
C LEU A 66 -0.04 0.82 10.87
N TYR A 67 0.75 0.61 11.92
CA TYR A 67 1.47 1.70 12.57
C TYR A 67 2.34 2.48 11.59
N ASP A 68 2.94 1.78 10.65
CA ASP A 68 3.84 2.39 9.68
C ASP A 68 3.13 3.22 8.62
N CYS A 69 1.82 3.05 8.47
CA CYS A 69 1.07 3.71 7.41
C CYS A 69 0.50 5.03 7.92
N LEU A 70 1.03 6.13 7.38
CA LEU A 70 0.57 7.46 7.75
C LEU A 70 -0.63 7.89 6.90
N ALA A 71 -0.69 7.42 5.68
CA ALA A 71 -1.80 7.72 4.78
C ALA A 71 -1.88 6.64 3.72
N VAL A 72 -3.09 6.31 3.28
CA VAL A 72 -3.30 5.38 2.19
C VAL A 72 -4.48 5.86 1.38
N GLN A 73 -4.32 5.81 0.06
CA GLN A 73 -5.36 6.20 -0.87
C GLN A 73 -5.44 5.14 -1.96
N VAL A 74 -6.65 4.71 -2.26
CA VAL A 74 -6.88 3.71 -3.29
C VAL A 74 -7.59 4.37 -4.46
N VAL A 75 -7.05 4.15 -5.66
CA VAL A 75 -7.62 4.70 -6.89
C VAL A 75 -7.89 3.54 -7.83
N PRO A 76 -9.12 3.37 -8.32
CA PRO A 76 -9.40 2.32 -9.29
C PRO A 76 -8.59 2.57 -10.56
N VAL A 77 -8.00 1.52 -11.10
CA VAL A 77 -7.30 1.61 -12.37
C VAL A 77 -8.31 1.32 -13.45
N GLY A 78 -8.51 2.30 -14.31
CA GLY A 78 -9.47 2.18 -15.39
C GLY A 78 -9.07 1.08 -16.36
N GLY A 79 -10.02 0.34 -16.78
CA GLY A 79 -9.71 -0.64 -17.77
C GLY A 79 -10.16 -1.85 -17.88
#